data_9c301293e58bb0d1e0839a000f5d264f
#
_entry.id   9c301293e58bb0d1e0839a000f5d264f
#
_cell.length_a   1.000
_cell.length_b   1.000
_cell.length_c   1.000
_cell.angle_alpha   90.00
_cell.angle_beta   90.00
_cell.angle_gamma   90.00
#
_symmetry.space_group_name_H-M   'P 1'
#
loop_
_entity.id
_entity.type
_entity.pdbx_description
1 polymer ?
#
loop_
_entity_poly.entity_id
_entity_poly.type
_entity_poly.pdbx_seq_one_letter_code
_entity_poly.pdbx_strand_id
1 'polypeptide(L)'
;MKIICLKLFLCCFLSSCFLLPQKNYIPALLVEMTPEIKIEIEQIIISASNGTKSTISENAFMDKNLLIIERNRPSDPKFNLGRILSWPDRYEFIISDNGQCFIRHRKTKLQWFLFKAKCKPL
;
A
#
# COMPACT_ATOMS: atom_id res chain seq x y z
N MET A 1 -46.90 -5.19 -30.56
CA MET A 1 -45.94 -4.13 -30.89
C MET A 1 -45.36 -3.43 -29.66
N LYS A 2 -46.13 -3.24 -28.60
CA LYS A 2 -45.64 -2.57 -27.39
C LYS A 2 -44.61 -3.39 -26.56
N ILE A 3 -44.61 -4.71 -26.69
CA ILE A 3 -43.73 -5.63 -25.92
C ILE A 3 -42.31 -5.64 -26.51
N ILE A 4 -42.13 -5.39 -27.80
CA ILE A 4 -40.82 -5.41 -28.46
C ILE A 4 -40.00 -4.16 -28.08
N CYS A 5 -40.66 -3.00 -27.96
CA CYS A 5 -40.00 -1.78 -27.51
C CYS A 5 -39.49 -1.85 -26.06
N LEU A 6 -40.23 -2.57 -25.19
CA LEU A 6 -39.84 -2.72 -23.79
C LEU A 6 -38.62 -3.60 -23.63
N LYS A 7 -38.48 -4.63 -24.46
CA LYS A 7 -37.28 -5.50 -24.45
C LYS A 7 -36.06 -4.80 -25.01
N LEU A 8 -36.23 -3.94 -25.98
CA LEU A 8 -35.10 -3.16 -26.53
C LEU A 8 -34.60 -2.12 -25.53
N PHE A 9 -35.51 -1.56 -24.73
CA PHE A 9 -35.15 -0.56 -23.72
C PHE A 9 -34.39 -1.18 -22.52
N LEU A 10 -34.71 -2.44 -22.21
CA LEU A 10 -34.05 -3.14 -21.10
C LEU A 10 -32.60 -3.56 -21.43
N CYS A 11 -32.31 -3.80 -22.72
CA CYS A 11 -30.93 -4.12 -23.13
C CYS A 11 -29.98 -2.94 -23.07
N CYS A 12 -30.47 -1.71 -23.15
CA CYS A 12 -29.61 -0.52 -23.08
C CYS A 12 -29.11 -0.21 -21.68
N PHE A 13 -29.76 -0.73 -20.66
CA PHE A 13 -29.33 -0.49 -19.26
C PHE A 13 -28.19 -1.40 -18.78
N LEU A 14 -27.92 -2.48 -19.51
CA LEU A 14 -26.87 -3.43 -19.14
C LEU A 14 -25.49 -3.11 -19.75
N SER A 15 -25.40 -2.10 -20.59
CA SER A 15 -24.15 -1.69 -21.22
C SER A 15 -23.50 -0.48 -20.58
N SER A 16 -23.90 -0.08 -19.38
CA SER A 16 -23.11 0.86 -18.60
C SER A 16 -21.87 0.13 -18.08
N CYS A 17 -20.84 0.06 -18.93
CA CYS A 17 -19.52 -0.33 -18.50
C CYS A 17 -19.11 0.59 -17.36
N PHE A 18 -18.95 0.01 -16.19
CA PHE A 18 -18.30 0.65 -15.06
C PHE A 18 -16.83 0.87 -15.43
N LEU A 19 -16.53 1.96 -16.08
CA LEU A 19 -15.18 2.47 -16.16
C LEU A 19 -14.87 3.12 -14.80
N LEU A 20 -14.38 2.31 -13.87
CA LEU A 20 -13.80 2.84 -12.65
C LEU A 20 -12.57 3.66 -13.05
N PRO A 21 -12.53 4.96 -12.72
CA PRO A 21 -11.32 5.74 -12.98
C PRO A 21 -10.17 5.09 -12.23
N GLN A 22 -9.16 4.63 -12.94
CA GLN A 22 -7.93 4.16 -12.33
C GLN A 22 -7.24 5.36 -11.68
N LYS A 23 -7.12 5.31 -10.35
CA LYS A 23 -6.31 6.29 -9.64
C LYS A 23 -4.85 6.09 -10.01
N ASN A 24 -4.22 7.13 -10.50
CA ASN A 24 -2.80 7.13 -10.77
C ASN A 24 -2.05 7.41 -9.46
N TYR A 25 -1.10 6.53 -9.15
CA TYR A 25 -0.21 6.68 -8.01
C TYR A 25 1.20 6.89 -8.52
N ILE A 26 1.89 7.85 -7.94
CA ILE A 26 3.29 8.12 -8.25
C ILE A 26 4.14 8.01 -6.99
N PRO A 27 5.45 7.74 -7.12
CA PRO A 27 6.34 7.73 -5.96
C PRO A 27 6.31 9.06 -5.21
N ALA A 28 6.38 8.99 -3.89
CA ALA A 28 6.29 10.15 -3.02
C ALA A 28 7.29 10.07 -1.87
N LEU A 29 7.55 11.23 -1.28
CA LEU A 29 8.33 11.35 -0.05
C LEU A 29 7.46 11.94 1.05
N LEU A 30 7.73 11.52 2.28
CA LEU A 30 7.13 12.10 3.47
C LEU A 30 7.74 13.48 3.74
N VAL A 31 6.89 14.48 3.98
CA VAL A 31 7.35 15.85 4.21
C VAL A 31 7.99 16.01 5.58
N GLU A 32 7.36 15.43 6.61
CA GLU A 32 7.89 15.44 7.98
C GLU A 32 7.50 14.17 8.71
N MET A 33 8.28 13.79 9.69
CA MET A 33 7.99 12.67 10.57
C MET A 33 7.60 13.19 11.94
N THR A 34 6.37 12.87 12.36
CA THR A 34 5.89 13.10 13.71
C THR A 34 5.73 11.79 14.44
N PRO A 35 5.68 11.77 15.80
CA PRO A 35 5.44 10.54 16.54
C PRO A 35 4.14 9.83 16.13
N GLU A 36 3.10 10.57 15.81
CA GLU A 36 1.81 10.02 15.38
C GLU A 36 1.91 9.35 14.01
N ILE A 37 2.63 9.97 13.07
CA ILE A 37 2.87 9.40 11.74
C ILE A 37 3.70 8.12 11.86
N LYS A 38 4.72 8.13 12.69
CA LYS A 38 5.57 6.96 12.93
C LYS A 38 4.76 5.78 13.46
N ILE A 39 3.89 6.03 14.42
CA ILE A 39 3.00 5.01 14.98
C ILE A 39 2.06 4.47 13.90
N GLU A 40 1.48 5.32 13.09
CA GLU A 40 0.59 4.92 12.01
C GLU A 40 1.30 4.03 11.00
N ILE A 41 2.51 4.39 10.60
CA ILE A 41 3.33 3.58 9.67
C ILE A 41 3.67 2.22 10.31
N GLU A 42 4.10 2.22 11.56
CA GLU A 42 4.44 0.98 12.27
C GLU A 42 3.24 0.05 12.40
N GLN A 43 2.04 0.57 12.67
CA GLN A 43 0.82 -0.22 12.74
C GLN A 43 0.45 -0.82 11.39
N ILE A 44 0.64 -0.10 10.31
CA ILE A 44 0.43 -0.62 8.95
C ILE A 44 1.37 -1.79 8.68
N ILE A 45 2.65 -1.63 9.03
CA ILE A 45 3.66 -2.68 8.84
C ILE A 45 3.33 -3.92 9.69
N ILE A 46 2.91 -3.73 10.93
CA ILE A 46 2.48 -4.83 11.80
C ILE A 46 1.30 -5.59 11.17
N SER A 47 0.31 -4.88 10.66
CA SER A 47 -0.84 -5.48 9.99
C SER A 47 -0.44 -6.23 8.72
N ALA A 48 0.46 -5.66 7.93
CA ALA A 48 0.93 -6.26 6.68
C ALA A 48 1.79 -7.50 6.89
N SER A 49 2.52 -7.57 8.02
CA SER A 49 3.46 -8.64 8.34
C SER A 49 2.89 -9.69 9.30
N ASN A 50 1.58 -9.75 9.46
CA ASN A 50 0.90 -10.70 10.36
C ASN A 50 1.34 -10.59 11.82
N GLY A 51 1.49 -9.36 12.31
CA GLY A 51 1.77 -9.07 13.71
C GLY A 51 3.25 -8.98 14.08
N THR A 52 4.15 -9.03 13.12
CA THR A 52 5.58 -8.83 13.39
C THR A 52 5.85 -7.37 13.70
N LYS A 53 6.33 -7.09 14.91
CA LYS A 53 6.72 -5.74 15.30
C LYS A 53 8.02 -5.34 14.59
N SER A 54 8.02 -4.18 14.00
CA SER A 54 9.19 -3.58 13.39
C SER A 54 9.29 -2.13 13.79
N THR A 55 10.48 -1.71 14.19
CA THR A 55 10.77 -0.30 14.48
C THR A 55 11.36 0.34 13.24
N ILE A 56 10.79 1.46 12.83
CA ILE A 56 11.25 2.20 11.66
C ILE A 56 12.15 3.36 12.08
N SER A 57 12.97 3.81 11.14
CA SER A 57 13.82 4.98 11.31
C SER A 57 13.00 6.27 11.40
N GLU A 58 13.52 7.27 12.10
CA GLU A 58 12.91 8.61 12.19
C GLU A 58 12.82 9.32 10.82
N ASN A 59 13.63 8.93 9.86
CA ASN A 59 13.63 9.51 8.52
C ASN A 59 13.06 8.56 7.46
N ALA A 60 12.31 7.53 7.88
CA ALA A 60 11.66 6.60 6.95
C ALA A 60 10.78 7.36 5.95
N PHE A 61 10.90 7.02 4.68
CA PHE A 61 10.21 7.66 3.56
C PHE A 61 10.52 9.15 3.33
N MET A 62 11.46 9.75 4.07
CA MET A 62 11.85 11.14 3.87
C MET A 62 12.91 11.30 2.78
N ASP A 63 13.86 10.39 2.70
CA ASP A 63 14.94 10.42 1.71
C ASP A 63 14.63 9.55 0.49
N LYS A 64 13.93 8.44 0.71
CA LYS A 64 13.57 7.46 -0.31
C LYS A 64 12.12 7.06 -0.16
N ASN A 65 11.49 6.74 -1.26
CA ASN A 65 10.11 6.23 -1.23
C ASN A 65 10.01 4.74 -0.94
N LEU A 66 11.11 4.11 -0.56
CA LEU A 66 11.20 2.68 -0.30
C LEU A 66 11.64 2.43 1.14
N LEU A 67 10.91 1.57 1.82
CA LEU A 67 11.26 1.05 3.14
C LEU A 67 11.45 -0.46 3.03
N ILE A 68 12.60 -0.95 3.48
CA ILE A 68 12.92 -2.37 3.49
C ILE A 68 12.89 -2.83 4.94
N ILE A 69 12.02 -3.79 5.23
CA ILE A 69 11.93 -4.42 6.54
C ILE A 69 12.50 -5.81 6.44
N GLU A 70 13.61 -6.03 7.11
CA GLU A 70 14.18 -7.36 7.26
C GLU A 70 13.41 -8.11 8.35
N ARG A 71 12.91 -9.29 8.01
CA ARG A 71 12.30 -10.14 9.00
C ARG A 71 13.38 -10.65 9.94
N ASN A 72 13.22 -10.34 11.24
CA ASN A 72 14.05 -10.94 12.26
C ASN A 72 13.84 -12.44 12.25
N ARG A 73 14.85 -13.17 11.78
CA ARG A 73 14.84 -14.62 11.87
C ARG A 73 14.96 -15.01 13.33
N PRO A 74 14.09 -15.90 13.83
CA PRO A 74 14.38 -16.53 15.10
C PRO A 74 15.76 -17.19 14.99
N SER A 75 16.61 -16.97 15.97
CA SER A 75 17.97 -17.53 16.06
C SER A 75 17.96 -19.04 16.31
N ASP A 76 16.98 -19.75 15.79
CA ASP A 76 16.90 -21.20 15.86
C ASP A 76 17.78 -21.83 14.77
N PRO A 77 18.80 -22.65 15.15
CA PRO A 77 19.69 -23.30 14.18
C PRO A 77 18.97 -24.14 13.15
N LYS A 78 17.77 -24.62 13.43
CA LYS A 78 16.94 -25.39 12.49
C LYS A 78 16.50 -24.59 11.28
N PHE A 79 16.43 -23.25 11.40
CA PHE A 79 16.07 -22.36 10.30
C PHE A 79 17.28 -21.84 9.53
N ASN A 80 18.48 -22.10 10.02
CA ASN A 80 19.74 -21.64 9.40
C ASN A 80 20.35 -22.61 8.41
N LEU A 81 19.59 -23.58 7.92
CA LEU A 81 20.06 -24.59 6.96
C LEU A 81 20.19 -24.04 5.52
N GLY A 82 20.79 -22.89 5.35
CA GLY A 82 21.16 -22.37 4.03
C GLY A 82 19.98 -22.00 3.12
N ARG A 83 18.76 -22.03 3.61
CA ARG A 83 17.60 -21.61 2.85
C ARG A 83 17.26 -20.17 3.17
N ILE A 84 17.36 -19.31 2.18
CA ILE A 84 16.81 -17.98 2.25
C ILE A 84 15.29 -18.16 2.18
N LEU A 85 14.65 -18.24 3.34
CA LEU A 85 13.24 -18.53 3.44
C LEU A 85 12.35 -17.30 3.38
N SER A 86 12.93 -16.11 3.48
CA SER A 86 12.14 -14.89 3.42
C SER A 86 12.91 -13.78 2.72
N TRP A 87 12.33 -13.30 1.63
CA TRP A 87 12.74 -12.05 1.03
C TRP A 87 12.34 -10.92 1.98
N PRO A 88 13.15 -9.85 2.12
CA PRO A 88 12.75 -8.70 2.91
C PRO A 88 11.47 -8.09 2.37
N ASP A 89 10.58 -7.67 3.25
CA ASP A 89 9.39 -6.94 2.88
C ASP A 89 9.76 -5.54 2.42
N ARG A 90 9.23 -5.14 1.28
CA ARG A 90 9.46 -3.81 0.70
C ARG A 90 8.16 -3.05 0.63
N TYR A 91 8.18 -1.84 1.16
CA TYR A 91 7.05 -0.93 1.17
C TYR A 91 7.39 0.32 0.38
N GLU A 92 6.48 0.72 -0.49
CA GLU A 92 6.60 1.94 -1.30
C GLU A 92 5.70 3.03 -0.74
N PHE A 93 6.22 4.25 -0.69
CA PHE A 93 5.45 5.42 -0.36
C PHE A 93 4.99 6.11 -1.63
N ILE A 94 3.69 6.29 -1.77
CA ILE A 94 3.07 6.79 -3.00
C ILE A 94 2.03 7.87 -2.69
N ILE A 95 1.79 8.72 -3.67
CA ILE A 95 0.78 9.77 -3.61
C ILE A 95 -0.20 9.60 -4.75
N SER A 96 -1.48 9.79 -4.45
CA SER A 96 -2.55 9.77 -5.45
C SER A 96 -2.70 11.13 -6.14
N ASP A 97 -3.50 11.18 -7.21
CA ASP A 97 -3.86 12.41 -7.90
C ASP A 97 -4.48 13.46 -6.99
N ASN A 98 -5.15 13.02 -5.94
CA ASN A 98 -5.80 13.88 -4.95
C ASN A 98 -4.87 14.37 -3.84
N GLY A 99 -3.59 14.03 -3.90
CA GLY A 99 -2.64 14.39 -2.86
C GLY A 99 -2.67 13.51 -1.61
N GLN A 100 -3.36 12.39 -1.66
CA GLN A 100 -3.44 11.45 -0.55
C GLN A 100 -2.22 10.54 -0.50
N CYS A 101 -1.71 10.28 0.70
CA CYS A 101 -0.53 9.48 0.94
C CYS A 101 -0.90 8.02 1.22
N PHE A 102 -0.19 7.08 0.61
CA PHE A 102 -0.39 5.64 0.80
C PHE A 102 0.93 4.94 0.98
N ILE A 103 0.90 3.85 1.73
CA ILE A 103 1.96 2.84 1.74
C ILE A 103 1.46 1.64 0.95
N ARG A 104 2.28 1.14 0.03
CA ARG A 104 1.97 -0.04 -0.76
C ARG A 104 3.00 -1.13 -0.50
N HIS A 105 2.54 -2.32 -0.16
CA HIS A 105 3.39 -3.50 -0.08
C HIS A 105 3.74 -3.95 -1.50
N ARG A 106 5.02 -4.03 -1.80
CA ARG A 106 5.49 -4.23 -3.17
C ARG A 106 5.10 -5.58 -3.75
N LYS A 107 5.13 -6.64 -2.93
CA LYS A 107 4.82 -8.00 -3.36
C LYS A 107 3.32 -8.23 -3.55
N THR A 108 2.53 -7.86 -2.55
CA THR A 108 1.08 -8.13 -2.55
C THR A 108 0.26 -7.05 -3.25
N LYS A 109 0.84 -5.88 -3.49
CA LYS A 109 0.18 -4.69 -4.03
C LYS A 109 -0.92 -4.12 -3.13
N LEU A 110 -1.02 -4.60 -1.90
CA LEU A 110 -1.92 -4.02 -0.90
C LEU A 110 -1.49 -2.60 -0.56
N GLN A 111 -2.46 -1.72 -0.37
CA GLN A 111 -2.25 -0.31 -0.08
C GLN A 111 -2.98 0.09 1.19
N TRP A 112 -2.36 0.97 1.97
CA TRP A 112 -2.92 1.53 3.19
C TRP A 112 -2.86 3.04 3.13
N PHE A 113 -3.98 3.68 3.39
CA PHE A 113 -4.07 5.13 3.46
C PHE A 113 -3.45 5.67 4.76
N LEU A 114 -2.69 6.77 4.65
CA LEU A 114 -2.13 7.46 5.81
C LEU A 114 -2.93 8.74 6.09
N PHE A 115 -3.60 8.76 7.22
CA PHE A 115 -4.49 9.87 7.59
C PHE A 115 -3.73 11.13 8.04
N LYS A 116 -2.60 10.95 8.71
CA LYS A 116 -1.87 12.04 9.36
C LYS A 116 -0.66 12.52 8.56
N ALA A 117 -0.26 11.78 7.55
CA ALA A 117 0.94 12.06 6.79
C ALA A 117 0.69 13.14 5.73
N LYS A 118 1.68 13.99 5.55
CA LYS A 118 1.79 14.89 4.40
C LYS A 118 2.91 14.38 3.51
N CYS A 119 2.65 14.33 2.22
CA CYS A 119 3.62 13.83 1.26
C CYS A 119 3.72 14.74 0.04
N LYS A 120 4.82 14.56 -0.67
CA LYS A 120 5.10 15.29 -1.91
C LYS A 120 5.59 14.30 -2.95
N PRO A 121 5.38 14.57 -4.25
CA PRO A 121 5.96 13.75 -5.30
C PRO A 121 7.49 13.69 -5.19
N LEU A 122 8.01 12.54 -5.54
CA LEU A 122 9.46 12.33 -5.59
C LEU A 122 10.10 13.16 -6.70
#